data_a05ee6ba35a80f9f1bf544e47efe9a39
#
_entry.id   a05ee6ba35a80f9f1bf544e47efe9a39
#
_cell.length_a   1.000
_cell.length_b   1.000
_cell.length_c   1.000
_cell.angle_alpha   90.00
_cell.angle_beta   90.00
_cell.angle_gamma   90.00
#
_symmetry.space_group_name_H-M   'P 1'
#
loop_
_entity.id
_entity.type
_entity.pdbx_description
1 polymer ?
#
loop_
_entity_poly.entity_id
_entity_poly.type
_entity_poly.pdbx_seq_one_letter_code
_entity_poly.pdbx_strand_id
1 'polypeptide(L)'
;MKSENIEDIYELTPLQKGVLFHCLYENESQLYFFQIVYNIHSSINADIFEKAWQIVIDRHTILRTGFYWEEIENPLQVVYKQVKVPLTHYDWRHLDRVEQGNQLQSFIDDDRKQGFELSQSCQMRLSLIRLADDYYQFIWSYHFMIIDGWTDSLVIKEFVQIYEALSQNQQIPLAPTRPYKDYINWLKQQDISKTEIFWRKALQGIKTPTPLTYIEKIDQSPTQEQRYDEEKIKLSSEDTQTIQSLAIQNRLTLATIFNGIWTILLSRYSRRKDILYGCTANGRPVDLNSAESIAGVFLNTLPIYVNIDNQQPLLSWFQYLQTQLVEARRYEYTPLTEIHGWSEIPRSLPLFESIVVMEDFSVKRFAKDRGINLKIEYHKTYYKSNYPLNLVIYPDEELFIAFSYDSRRFETATIVAILEDIEIILQQMINNCNIKIQD
;
A
#
# COMPACT_ATOMS: atom_id res chain seq x y z
N MET A 1 -31.46 -10.67 -2.37
CA MET A 1 -30.33 -11.60 -2.56
C MET A 1 -30.87 -13.00 -2.74
N LYS A 2 -30.39 -13.77 -3.73
CA LYS A 2 -30.69 -15.22 -3.80
C LYS A 2 -29.76 -15.90 -2.78
N SER A 3 -30.30 -16.39 -1.69
CA SER A 3 -29.54 -17.06 -0.60
C SER A 3 -28.69 -18.24 -1.06
N GLU A 4 -28.99 -18.82 -2.21
CA GLU A 4 -28.31 -19.98 -2.79
C GLU A 4 -26.83 -19.74 -3.20
N ASN A 5 -26.46 -18.48 -3.50
CA ASN A 5 -25.09 -18.11 -3.92
C ASN A 5 -24.21 -17.59 -2.75
N ILE A 6 -24.66 -17.66 -1.51
CA ILE A 6 -23.84 -17.26 -0.36
C ILE A 6 -23.01 -18.46 0.11
N GLU A 7 -21.70 -18.24 0.28
CA GLU A 7 -20.74 -19.20 0.81
C GLU A 7 -20.55 -18.99 2.32
N ASP A 8 -20.32 -17.73 2.74
CA ASP A 8 -20.05 -17.40 4.14
C ASP A 8 -20.47 -15.96 4.46
N ILE A 9 -20.64 -15.66 5.75
CA ILE A 9 -20.95 -14.33 6.27
C ILE A 9 -20.20 -14.13 7.57
N TYR A 10 -19.50 -13.00 7.71
CA TYR A 10 -18.81 -12.63 8.95
C TYR A 10 -18.60 -11.11 9.04
N GLU A 11 -18.22 -10.63 10.23
CA GLU A 11 -18.01 -9.20 10.47
C GLU A 11 -16.80 -8.63 9.71
N LEU A 12 -16.80 -7.32 9.49
CA LEU A 12 -15.65 -6.59 8.99
C LEU A 12 -14.54 -6.57 10.05
N THR A 13 -13.29 -6.51 9.57
CA THR A 13 -12.14 -6.19 10.43
C THR A 13 -12.25 -4.74 10.92
N PRO A 14 -11.58 -4.39 12.03
CA PRO A 14 -11.54 -3.00 12.49
C PRO A 14 -11.05 -2.00 11.43
N LEU A 15 -10.05 -2.38 10.64
CA LEU A 15 -9.58 -1.56 9.52
C LEU A 15 -10.67 -1.37 8.46
N GLN A 16 -11.32 -2.45 8.04
CA GLN A 16 -12.43 -2.37 7.08
C GLN A 16 -13.59 -1.52 7.61
N LYS A 17 -13.90 -1.58 8.91
CA LYS A 17 -14.89 -0.70 9.55
C LYS A 17 -14.49 0.77 9.45
N GLY A 18 -13.22 1.10 9.66
CA GLY A 18 -12.68 2.45 9.50
C GLY A 18 -12.75 2.95 8.06
N VAL A 19 -12.36 2.11 7.10
CA VAL A 19 -12.46 2.42 5.65
C VAL A 19 -13.91 2.65 5.24
N LEU A 20 -14.83 1.77 5.65
CA LEU A 20 -16.26 1.90 5.37
C LEU A 20 -16.80 3.22 5.92
N PHE A 21 -16.46 3.58 7.17
CA PHE A 21 -16.86 4.84 7.78
C PHE A 21 -16.44 6.04 6.93
N HIS A 22 -15.18 6.10 6.49
CA HIS A 22 -14.69 7.17 5.62
C HIS A 22 -15.42 7.20 4.28
N CYS A 23 -15.65 6.05 3.64
CA CYS A 23 -16.39 5.97 2.37
C CYS A 23 -17.84 6.49 2.49
N LEU A 24 -18.47 6.35 3.66
CA LEU A 24 -19.85 6.80 3.89
C LEU A 24 -19.94 8.28 4.28
N TYR A 25 -18.93 8.81 4.97
CA TYR A 25 -18.93 10.19 5.45
C TYR A 25 -18.32 11.19 4.48
N GLU A 26 -17.28 10.77 3.75
CA GLU A 26 -16.64 11.59 2.74
C GLU A 26 -17.25 11.22 1.39
N ASN A 27 -18.09 12.10 0.83
CA ASN A 27 -18.76 11.93 -0.47
C ASN A 27 -17.77 11.87 -1.67
N GLU A 28 -16.53 11.43 -1.44
CA GLU A 28 -15.50 11.33 -2.45
C GLU A 28 -15.38 9.88 -2.95
N SER A 29 -15.99 9.59 -4.08
CA SER A 29 -16.02 8.27 -4.73
C SER A 29 -14.64 7.66 -5.04
N GLN A 30 -13.56 8.46 -4.93
CA GLN A 30 -12.19 8.05 -5.26
C GLN A 30 -11.33 7.67 -4.04
N LEU A 31 -11.85 7.85 -2.82
CA LEU A 31 -11.13 7.44 -1.62
C LEU A 31 -11.07 5.91 -1.54
N TYR A 32 -9.87 5.38 -1.24
CA TYR A 32 -9.61 3.93 -1.20
C TYR A 32 -9.80 3.19 -2.53
N PHE A 33 -9.90 3.92 -3.64
CA PHE A 33 -9.90 3.37 -4.98
C PHE A 33 -8.45 3.26 -5.48
N PHE A 34 -8.03 2.05 -5.82
CA PHE A 34 -6.74 1.78 -6.44
C PHE A 34 -6.92 1.40 -7.89
N GLN A 35 -6.06 1.92 -8.76
CA GLN A 35 -6.04 1.62 -10.18
C GLN A 35 -4.61 1.45 -10.64
N ILE A 36 -4.26 0.24 -11.03
CA ILE A 36 -2.92 -0.11 -11.49
C ILE A 36 -2.95 -0.32 -12.99
N VAL A 37 -2.01 0.28 -13.68
CA VAL A 37 -1.80 0.11 -15.11
C VAL A 37 -0.54 -0.70 -15.33
N TYR A 38 -0.67 -1.78 -16.08
CA TYR A 38 0.43 -2.61 -16.56
C TYR A 38 0.58 -2.51 -18.06
N ASN A 39 1.81 -2.47 -18.56
CA ASN A 39 2.14 -2.67 -19.97
C ASN A 39 2.43 -4.16 -20.20
N ILE A 40 1.86 -4.73 -21.25
CA ILE A 40 2.14 -6.11 -21.65
C ILE A 40 2.72 -6.10 -23.07
N HIS A 41 3.98 -6.54 -23.19
CA HIS A 41 4.76 -6.56 -24.42
C HIS A 41 4.82 -7.97 -25.01
N SER A 42 3.66 -8.59 -25.19
CA SER A 42 3.51 -9.93 -25.78
C SER A 42 2.09 -10.11 -26.32
N SER A 43 1.92 -11.00 -27.29
CA SER A 43 0.60 -11.38 -27.75
C SER A 43 -0.18 -12.08 -26.64
N ILE A 44 -1.42 -11.67 -26.41
CA ILE A 44 -2.30 -12.21 -25.37
C ILE A 44 -3.39 -13.06 -26.01
N ASN A 45 -3.57 -14.27 -25.46
CA ASN A 45 -4.79 -15.04 -25.68
C ASN A 45 -5.86 -14.58 -24.67
N ALA A 46 -6.87 -13.88 -25.16
CA ALA A 46 -7.91 -13.27 -24.33
C ALA A 46 -8.72 -14.29 -23.52
N ASP A 47 -9.02 -15.46 -24.08
CA ASP A 47 -9.76 -16.51 -23.39
C ASP A 47 -8.96 -17.13 -22.24
N ILE A 48 -7.66 -17.32 -22.45
CA ILE A 48 -6.75 -17.80 -21.40
C ILE A 48 -6.58 -16.73 -20.31
N PHE A 49 -6.51 -15.45 -20.70
CA PHE A 49 -6.40 -14.33 -19.78
C PHE A 49 -7.64 -14.25 -18.86
N GLU A 50 -8.84 -14.32 -19.44
CA GLU A 50 -10.10 -14.33 -18.68
C GLU A 50 -10.18 -15.55 -17.76
N LYS A 51 -9.84 -16.74 -18.28
CA LYS A 51 -9.84 -17.99 -17.52
C LYS A 51 -8.86 -17.95 -16.34
N ALA A 52 -7.67 -17.38 -16.53
CA ALA A 52 -6.67 -17.24 -15.48
C ALA A 52 -7.18 -16.34 -14.35
N TRP A 53 -7.79 -15.20 -14.67
CA TRP A 53 -8.41 -14.33 -13.67
C TRP A 53 -9.62 -14.98 -12.99
N GLN A 54 -10.44 -15.75 -13.70
CA GLN A 54 -11.55 -16.48 -13.09
C GLN A 54 -11.02 -17.46 -12.02
N ILE A 55 -9.93 -18.20 -12.31
CA ILE A 55 -9.31 -19.10 -11.34
C ILE A 55 -8.80 -18.35 -10.12
N VAL A 56 -8.20 -17.15 -10.29
CA VAL A 56 -7.76 -16.31 -9.17
C VAL A 56 -8.94 -15.87 -8.29
N ILE A 57 -10.04 -15.43 -8.91
CA ILE A 57 -11.26 -15.00 -8.20
C ILE A 57 -11.88 -16.18 -7.44
N ASP A 58 -12.00 -17.34 -8.07
CA ASP A 58 -12.58 -18.55 -7.44
C ASP A 58 -11.74 -19.02 -6.26
N ARG A 59 -10.43 -18.81 -6.33
CA ARG A 59 -9.46 -19.21 -5.32
C ARG A 59 -9.52 -18.39 -4.04
N HIS A 60 -9.71 -17.07 -4.15
CA HIS A 60 -9.61 -16.14 -3.03
C HIS A 60 -10.99 -15.61 -2.61
N THR A 61 -11.45 -15.99 -1.42
CA THR A 61 -12.78 -15.63 -0.91
C THR A 61 -13.00 -14.12 -0.85
N ILE A 62 -11.98 -13.34 -0.50
CA ILE A 62 -12.08 -11.89 -0.40
C ILE A 62 -12.38 -11.21 -1.75
N LEU A 63 -11.94 -11.78 -2.88
CA LEU A 63 -12.23 -11.26 -4.21
C LEU A 63 -13.68 -11.50 -4.66
N ARG A 64 -14.41 -12.32 -3.90
CA ARG A 64 -15.83 -12.65 -4.10
C ARG A 64 -16.71 -12.11 -2.98
N THR A 65 -16.28 -11.00 -2.35
CA THR A 65 -16.93 -10.47 -1.15
C THR A 65 -17.60 -9.13 -1.45
N GLY A 66 -18.82 -8.96 -0.93
CA GLY A 66 -19.54 -7.70 -0.84
C GLY A 66 -19.74 -7.29 0.62
N PHE A 67 -19.98 -6.01 0.87
CA PHE A 67 -20.09 -5.44 2.21
C PHE A 67 -21.48 -4.86 2.45
N TYR A 68 -22.03 -5.10 3.63
CA TYR A 68 -23.39 -4.70 4.01
C TYR A 68 -23.37 -4.03 5.37
N TRP A 69 -24.04 -2.87 5.49
CA TRP A 69 -24.06 -2.04 6.70
C TRP A 69 -25.43 -1.40 6.98
N GLU A 70 -26.35 -1.40 6.01
CA GLU A 70 -27.66 -0.78 6.16
C GLU A 70 -28.58 -1.64 7.05
N GLU A 71 -29.28 -0.99 7.96
CA GLU A 71 -30.26 -1.61 8.87
C GLU A 71 -29.72 -2.77 9.73
N ILE A 72 -28.39 -2.82 9.96
CA ILE A 72 -27.74 -3.82 10.82
C ILE A 72 -26.81 -3.14 11.81
N GLU A 73 -26.72 -3.69 13.03
CA GLU A 73 -25.91 -3.11 14.11
C GLU A 73 -24.41 -3.17 13.79
N ASN A 74 -23.94 -4.30 13.28
CA ASN A 74 -22.55 -4.52 12.90
C ASN A 74 -22.43 -4.79 11.40
N PRO A 75 -21.63 -4.01 10.66
CA PRO A 75 -21.38 -4.27 9.24
C PRO A 75 -20.84 -5.67 8.99
N LEU A 76 -21.32 -6.30 7.93
CA LEU A 76 -21.00 -7.67 7.54
C LEU A 76 -20.34 -7.72 6.16
N GLN A 77 -19.46 -8.67 5.97
CA GLN A 77 -18.96 -9.08 4.66
C GLN A 77 -19.59 -10.43 4.29
N VAL A 78 -20.08 -10.50 3.06
CA VAL A 78 -20.78 -11.65 2.48
C VAL A 78 -19.93 -12.22 1.37
N VAL A 79 -19.49 -13.45 1.52
CA VAL A 79 -18.72 -14.19 0.53
C VAL A 79 -19.68 -14.93 -0.39
N TYR A 80 -19.49 -14.78 -1.70
CA TYR A 80 -20.30 -15.47 -2.70
C TYR A 80 -19.60 -16.71 -3.23
N LYS A 81 -20.35 -17.79 -3.53
CA LYS A 81 -19.82 -19.04 -4.08
C LYS A 81 -19.24 -18.85 -5.47
N GLN A 82 -19.94 -18.08 -6.29
CA GLN A 82 -19.57 -17.85 -7.68
C GLN A 82 -19.74 -16.38 -8.04
N VAL A 83 -18.67 -15.82 -8.61
CA VAL A 83 -18.62 -14.46 -9.15
C VAL A 83 -17.96 -14.51 -10.50
N LYS A 84 -18.61 -13.98 -11.53
CA LYS A 84 -18.00 -13.89 -12.87
C LYS A 84 -16.90 -12.83 -12.84
N VAL A 85 -15.76 -13.14 -13.48
CA VAL A 85 -14.68 -12.18 -13.66
C VAL A 85 -15.16 -10.90 -14.35
N PRO A 86 -14.93 -9.71 -13.75
CA PRO A 86 -15.38 -8.44 -14.31
C PRO A 86 -14.36 -7.89 -15.31
N LEU A 87 -14.09 -8.62 -16.38
CA LEU A 87 -13.12 -8.27 -17.42
C LEU A 87 -13.81 -7.72 -18.66
N THR A 88 -13.31 -6.58 -19.13
CA THR A 88 -13.72 -5.94 -20.39
C THR A 88 -12.54 -5.86 -21.34
N HIS A 89 -12.79 -6.15 -22.62
CA HIS A 89 -11.79 -6.07 -23.68
C HIS A 89 -12.06 -4.88 -24.60
N TYR A 90 -10.98 -4.18 -24.95
CA TYR A 90 -11.01 -3.06 -25.90
C TYR A 90 -9.97 -3.28 -26.98
N ASP A 91 -10.29 -2.94 -28.24
CA ASP A 91 -9.35 -2.94 -29.37
C ASP A 91 -9.25 -1.52 -29.94
N TRP A 92 -8.16 -0.85 -29.61
CA TRP A 92 -7.88 0.53 -30.03
C TRP A 92 -6.79 0.60 -31.10
N ARG A 93 -6.46 -0.47 -31.79
CA ARG A 93 -5.47 -0.48 -32.87
C ARG A 93 -5.85 0.40 -34.05
N HIS A 94 -7.12 0.74 -34.19
CA HIS A 94 -7.62 1.64 -35.22
C HIS A 94 -7.34 3.13 -34.95
N LEU A 95 -6.94 3.47 -33.72
CA LEU A 95 -6.58 4.83 -33.31
C LEU A 95 -5.08 5.06 -33.50
N ASP A 96 -4.70 6.30 -33.78
CA ASP A 96 -3.30 6.69 -33.75
C ASP A 96 -2.77 6.79 -32.29
N ARG A 97 -1.44 6.94 -32.13
CA ARG A 97 -0.80 6.95 -30.79
C ARG A 97 -1.26 8.11 -29.90
N VAL A 98 -1.57 9.26 -30.48
CA VAL A 98 -2.03 10.44 -29.74
C VAL A 98 -3.47 10.21 -29.25
N GLU A 99 -4.31 9.71 -30.15
CA GLU A 99 -5.70 9.35 -29.82
C GLU A 99 -5.74 8.23 -28.77
N GLN A 100 -4.90 7.19 -28.91
CA GLN A 100 -4.77 6.12 -27.89
C GLN A 100 -4.42 6.71 -26.52
N GLY A 101 -3.45 7.64 -26.44
CA GLY A 101 -3.04 8.28 -25.19
C GLY A 101 -4.15 9.10 -24.55
N ASN A 102 -4.85 9.90 -25.35
CA ASN A 102 -5.97 10.73 -24.88
C ASN A 102 -7.14 9.85 -24.40
N GLN A 103 -7.48 8.82 -25.15
CA GLN A 103 -8.57 7.90 -24.80
C GLN A 103 -8.26 7.09 -23.56
N LEU A 104 -6.99 6.67 -23.38
CA LEU A 104 -6.54 5.98 -22.18
C LEU A 104 -6.68 6.88 -20.94
N GLN A 105 -6.24 8.14 -21.03
CA GLN A 105 -6.36 9.07 -19.91
C GLN A 105 -7.83 9.31 -19.54
N SER A 106 -8.71 9.52 -20.55
CA SER A 106 -10.15 9.66 -20.31
C SER A 106 -10.74 8.40 -19.66
N PHE A 107 -10.36 7.22 -20.16
CA PHE A 107 -10.80 5.94 -19.59
C PHE A 107 -10.40 5.78 -18.12
N ILE A 108 -9.14 6.08 -17.80
CA ILE A 108 -8.59 6.04 -16.44
C ILE A 108 -9.37 6.98 -15.51
N ASP A 109 -9.66 8.20 -15.97
CA ASP A 109 -10.38 9.19 -15.18
C ASP A 109 -11.86 8.81 -14.97
N ASP A 110 -12.52 8.29 -16.00
CA ASP A 110 -13.93 7.88 -15.94
C ASP A 110 -14.12 6.64 -15.07
N ASP A 111 -13.21 5.66 -15.13
CA ASP A 111 -13.23 4.47 -14.29
C ASP A 111 -13.07 4.83 -12.80
N ARG A 112 -12.21 5.81 -12.48
CA ARG A 112 -12.07 6.33 -11.11
C ARG A 112 -13.33 7.06 -10.63
N LYS A 113 -13.95 7.88 -11.47
CA LYS A 113 -15.21 8.58 -11.14
C LYS A 113 -16.36 7.61 -10.89
N GLN A 114 -16.38 6.48 -11.58
CA GLN A 114 -17.38 5.44 -11.38
C GLN A 114 -17.35 4.85 -9.97
N GLY A 115 -16.15 4.74 -9.34
CA GLY A 115 -15.99 4.16 -8.01
C GLY A 115 -16.43 2.69 -7.94
N PHE A 116 -16.76 2.24 -6.72
CA PHE A 116 -17.29 0.91 -6.45
C PHE A 116 -18.55 0.98 -5.59
N GLU A 117 -19.53 0.15 -5.93
CA GLU A 117 -20.69 -0.11 -5.08
C GLU A 117 -20.34 -1.26 -4.13
N LEU A 118 -20.06 -0.93 -2.85
CA LEU A 118 -19.49 -1.87 -1.88
C LEU A 118 -20.41 -3.07 -1.57
N SER A 119 -21.72 -2.94 -1.81
CA SER A 119 -22.68 -4.04 -1.63
C SER A 119 -22.64 -5.09 -2.75
N GLN A 120 -21.96 -4.84 -3.86
CA GLN A 120 -21.80 -5.82 -4.94
C GLN A 120 -20.80 -6.92 -4.57
N SER A 121 -20.91 -8.05 -5.27
CA SER A 121 -20.13 -9.28 -4.98
C SER A 121 -18.67 -9.25 -5.36
N CYS A 122 -18.20 -8.21 -6.06
CA CYS A 122 -16.82 -8.09 -6.51
C CYS A 122 -16.43 -6.61 -6.52
N GLN A 123 -15.40 -6.28 -5.73
CA GLN A 123 -14.93 -4.91 -5.58
C GLN A 123 -13.67 -4.65 -6.42
N MET A 124 -13.66 -5.20 -7.66
CA MET A 124 -12.60 -4.93 -8.64
C MET A 124 -13.16 -4.92 -10.05
N ARG A 125 -12.43 -4.29 -10.98
CA ARG A 125 -12.66 -4.28 -12.43
C ARG A 125 -11.36 -4.50 -13.17
N LEU A 126 -11.44 -5.23 -14.28
CA LEU A 126 -10.31 -5.56 -15.14
C LEU A 126 -10.59 -5.04 -16.56
N SER A 127 -9.63 -4.37 -17.16
CA SER A 127 -9.73 -3.90 -18.54
C SER A 127 -8.47 -4.24 -19.31
N LEU A 128 -8.61 -5.00 -20.41
CA LEU A 128 -7.52 -5.35 -21.30
C LEU A 128 -7.67 -4.58 -22.60
N ILE A 129 -6.78 -3.64 -22.84
CA ILE A 129 -6.81 -2.69 -23.96
C ILE A 129 -5.71 -3.05 -24.94
N ARG A 130 -6.07 -3.49 -26.14
CA ARG A 130 -5.13 -3.81 -27.22
C ARG A 130 -4.78 -2.55 -28.00
N LEU A 131 -3.50 -2.18 -27.99
CA LEU A 131 -2.96 -0.99 -28.68
C LEU A 131 -2.17 -1.33 -29.94
N ALA A 132 -1.57 -2.53 -29.98
CA ALA A 132 -0.91 -3.11 -31.15
C ALA A 132 -1.06 -4.65 -31.12
N ASP A 133 -0.50 -5.36 -32.09
CA ASP A 133 -0.65 -6.83 -32.18
C ASP A 133 -0.02 -7.56 -31.00
N ASP A 134 1.06 -6.99 -30.47
CA ASP A 134 1.85 -7.53 -29.33
C ASP A 134 2.01 -6.53 -28.18
N TYR A 135 1.17 -5.48 -28.15
CA TYR A 135 1.20 -4.48 -27.09
C TYR A 135 -0.20 -4.20 -26.53
N TYR A 136 -0.33 -4.40 -25.22
CA TYR A 136 -1.57 -4.18 -24.48
C TYR A 136 -1.30 -3.32 -23.25
N GLN A 137 -2.33 -2.59 -22.83
CA GLN A 137 -2.42 -2.09 -21.47
C GLN A 137 -3.49 -2.85 -20.69
N PHE A 138 -3.10 -3.32 -19.52
CA PHE A 138 -3.98 -3.98 -18.58
C PHE A 138 -4.22 -3.04 -17.41
N ILE A 139 -5.48 -2.69 -17.18
CA ILE A 139 -5.91 -1.84 -16.07
C ILE A 139 -6.64 -2.71 -15.08
N TRP A 140 -6.13 -2.72 -13.85
CA TRP A 140 -6.72 -3.39 -12.71
C TRP A 140 -7.13 -2.37 -11.67
N SER A 141 -8.46 -2.17 -11.52
CA SER A 141 -9.05 -1.28 -10.54
C SER A 141 -9.68 -2.09 -9.42
N TYR A 142 -9.44 -1.73 -8.16
CA TYR A 142 -10.00 -2.40 -7.00
C TYR A 142 -10.20 -1.44 -5.82
N HIS A 143 -11.07 -1.83 -4.91
CA HIS A 143 -11.28 -1.11 -3.66
C HIS A 143 -10.38 -1.67 -2.56
N PHE A 144 -9.78 -0.79 -1.75
CA PHE A 144 -8.89 -1.17 -0.64
C PHE A 144 -9.55 -2.10 0.40
N MET A 145 -10.87 -2.16 0.46
CA MET A 145 -11.61 -3.09 1.33
C MET A 145 -11.27 -4.58 1.08
N ILE A 146 -10.77 -4.93 -0.12
CA ILE A 146 -10.49 -6.33 -0.50
C ILE A 146 -9.02 -6.63 -0.77
N ILE A 147 -8.21 -5.63 -1.10
CA ILE A 147 -6.82 -5.80 -1.52
C ILE A 147 -5.94 -4.74 -0.87
N ASP A 148 -4.88 -5.18 -0.18
CA ASP A 148 -3.74 -4.38 0.24
C ASP A 148 -2.54 -4.61 -0.69
N GLY A 149 -1.42 -3.88 -0.52
CA GLY A 149 -0.26 -4.00 -1.39
C GLY A 149 0.39 -5.40 -1.41
N TRP A 150 0.34 -6.14 -0.31
CA TRP A 150 0.78 -7.53 -0.30
C TRP A 150 -0.14 -8.45 -1.11
N THR A 151 -1.45 -8.30 -0.92
CA THR A 151 -2.47 -9.07 -1.65
C THR A 151 -2.42 -8.78 -3.14
N ASP A 152 -2.19 -7.52 -3.52
CA ASP A 152 -1.95 -7.13 -4.91
C ASP A 152 -0.80 -7.95 -5.51
N SER A 153 0.38 -7.92 -4.87
CA SER A 153 1.55 -8.69 -5.29
C SER A 153 1.29 -10.20 -5.33
N LEU A 154 0.54 -10.74 -4.37
CA LEU A 154 0.14 -12.15 -4.33
C LEU A 154 -0.73 -12.52 -5.54
N VAL A 155 -1.80 -11.77 -5.76
CA VAL A 155 -2.82 -12.01 -6.78
C VAL A 155 -2.23 -11.90 -8.19
N ILE A 156 -1.44 -10.86 -8.47
CA ILE A 156 -0.83 -10.69 -9.81
C ILE A 156 0.23 -11.76 -10.09
N LYS A 157 1.01 -12.18 -9.08
CA LYS A 157 1.96 -13.29 -9.21
C LYS A 157 1.24 -14.61 -9.52
N GLU A 158 0.15 -14.91 -8.80
CA GLU A 158 -0.66 -16.10 -9.07
C GLU A 158 -1.31 -16.05 -10.47
N PHE A 159 -1.88 -14.90 -10.86
CA PHE A 159 -2.42 -14.70 -12.20
C PHE A 159 -1.39 -15.01 -13.29
N VAL A 160 -0.18 -14.46 -13.17
CA VAL A 160 0.90 -14.68 -14.16
C VAL A 160 1.27 -16.17 -14.24
N GLN A 161 1.37 -16.87 -13.10
CA GLN A 161 1.65 -18.33 -13.08
C GLN A 161 0.54 -19.14 -13.73
N ILE A 162 -0.71 -18.81 -13.44
CA ILE A 162 -1.88 -19.51 -14.00
C ILE A 162 -1.95 -19.28 -15.51
N TYR A 163 -1.79 -18.03 -15.95
CA TYR A 163 -1.82 -17.70 -17.38
C TYR A 163 -0.74 -18.46 -18.15
N GLU A 164 0.49 -18.49 -17.63
CA GLU A 164 1.61 -19.22 -18.26
C GLU A 164 1.34 -20.72 -18.33
N ALA A 165 0.90 -21.33 -17.21
CA ALA A 165 0.58 -22.75 -17.17
C ALA A 165 -0.54 -23.12 -18.16
N LEU A 166 -1.60 -22.33 -18.24
CA LEU A 166 -2.69 -22.54 -19.19
C LEU A 166 -2.23 -22.37 -20.65
N SER A 167 -1.38 -21.37 -20.92
CA SER A 167 -0.83 -21.12 -22.26
C SER A 167 0.04 -22.25 -22.77
N GLN A 168 0.68 -22.98 -21.86
CA GLN A 168 1.55 -24.13 -22.16
C GLN A 168 0.84 -25.47 -21.98
N ASN A 169 -0.47 -25.50 -21.68
CA ASN A 169 -1.23 -26.70 -21.33
C ASN A 169 -0.58 -27.52 -20.20
N GLN A 170 -0.01 -26.83 -19.20
CA GLN A 170 0.63 -27.43 -18.02
C GLN A 170 -0.30 -27.40 -16.80
N GLN A 171 0.05 -28.22 -15.80
CA GLN A 171 -0.64 -28.18 -14.51
C GLN A 171 -0.32 -26.86 -13.79
N ILE A 172 -1.33 -26.26 -13.18
CA ILE A 172 -1.19 -25.01 -12.42
C ILE A 172 -0.40 -25.27 -11.13
N PRO A 173 0.77 -24.63 -10.91
CA PRO A 173 1.68 -24.97 -9.83
C PRO A 173 1.42 -24.13 -8.56
N LEU A 174 0.16 -24.04 -8.11
CA LEU A 174 -0.20 -23.24 -6.93
C LEU A 174 -0.42 -24.13 -5.70
N ALA A 175 0.15 -23.68 -4.57
CA ALA A 175 -0.13 -24.27 -3.26
C ALA A 175 -1.57 -23.97 -2.81
N PRO A 176 -2.18 -24.74 -1.91
CA PRO A 176 -3.46 -24.41 -1.30
C PRO A 176 -3.41 -23.04 -0.62
N THR A 177 -4.51 -22.28 -0.70
CA THR A 177 -4.67 -21.01 0.03
C THR A 177 -5.67 -21.18 1.17
N ARG A 178 -5.70 -20.21 2.08
CA ARG A 178 -6.64 -20.15 3.20
C ARG A 178 -7.63 -18.99 3.02
N PRO A 179 -8.88 -19.12 3.54
CA PRO A 179 -9.86 -18.06 3.45
C PRO A 179 -9.51 -16.88 4.39
N TYR A 180 -9.91 -15.66 4.01
CA TYR A 180 -9.72 -14.46 4.83
C TYR A 180 -10.40 -14.54 6.21
N LYS A 181 -11.45 -15.35 6.33
CA LYS A 181 -12.13 -15.67 7.60
C LYS A 181 -11.15 -16.15 8.69
N ASP A 182 -10.09 -16.86 8.31
CA ASP A 182 -9.10 -17.37 9.27
C ASP A 182 -8.37 -16.24 9.99
N TYR A 183 -8.06 -15.16 9.28
CA TYR A 183 -7.51 -13.95 9.89
C TYR A 183 -8.51 -13.26 10.82
N ILE A 184 -9.77 -13.17 10.44
CA ILE A 184 -10.81 -12.59 11.30
C ILE A 184 -10.98 -13.41 12.59
N ASN A 185 -10.96 -14.73 12.49
CA ASN A 185 -11.01 -15.61 13.66
C ASN A 185 -9.78 -15.45 14.57
N TRP A 186 -8.60 -15.24 13.96
CA TRP A 186 -7.38 -14.95 14.70
C TRP A 186 -7.48 -13.60 15.42
N LEU A 187 -7.97 -12.54 14.76
CA LEU A 187 -8.19 -11.22 15.36
C LEU A 187 -9.09 -11.27 16.60
N LYS A 188 -10.17 -12.06 16.55
CA LYS A 188 -11.11 -12.23 17.69
C LYS A 188 -10.47 -12.85 18.93
N GLN A 189 -9.32 -13.52 18.78
CA GLN A 189 -8.60 -14.16 19.88
C GLN A 189 -7.55 -13.23 20.53
N GLN A 190 -7.33 -12.04 19.95
CA GLN A 190 -6.31 -11.13 20.45
C GLN A 190 -6.75 -10.40 21.71
N ASP A 191 -5.83 -10.26 22.66
CA ASP A 191 -6.06 -9.56 23.93
C ASP A 191 -5.82 -8.05 23.78
N ILE A 192 -6.91 -7.30 23.57
CA ILE A 192 -6.87 -5.84 23.39
C ILE A 192 -6.32 -5.13 24.63
N SER A 193 -6.46 -5.68 25.83
CA SER A 193 -5.97 -5.03 27.05
C SER A 193 -4.44 -4.90 27.08
N LYS A 194 -3.73 -5.90 26.55
CA LYS A 194 -2.27 -5.84 26.42
C LYS A 194 -1.82 -4.79 25.40
N THR A 195 -2.57 -4.64 24.32
CA THR A 195 -2.27 -3.64 23.30
C THR A 195 -2.47 -2.23 23.82
N GLU A 196 -3.51 -2.00 24.63
CA GLU A 196 -3.76 -0.69 25.25
C GLU A 196 -2.60 -0.28 26.18
N ILE A 197 -2.13 -1.19 27.04
CA ILE A 197 -1.00 -0.92 27.94
C ILE A 197 0.24 -0.52 27.14
N PHE A 198 0.53 -1.26 26.06
CA PHE A 198 1.68 -0.96 25.19
C PHE A 198 1.55 0.42 24.53
N TRP A 199 0.42 0.70 23.85
CA TRP A 199 0.26 1.93 23.10
C TRP A 199 0.16 3.18 23.99
N ARG A 200 -0.49 3.08 25.16
CA ARG A 200 -0.46 4.18 26.15
C ARG A 200 0.95 4.51 26.59
N LYS A 201 1.80 3.51 26.80
CA LYS A 201 3.20 3.72 27.15
C LYS A 201 4.01 4.26 25.98
N ALA A 202 3.83 3.70 24.79
CA ALA A 202 4.57 4.08 23.59
C ALA A 202 4.29 5.53 23.14
N LEU A 203 3.09 6.04 23.40
CA LEU A 203 2.67 7.40 23.01
C LEU A 203 2.59 8.38 24.21
N GLN A 204 3.11 7.99 25.36
CA GLN A 204 3.03 8.82 26.57
C GLN A 204 3.73 10.17 26.40
N GLY A 205 3.03 11.25 26.79
CA GLY A 205 3.57 12.61 26.77
C GLY A 205 3.43 13.34 25.44
N ILE A 206 2.93 12.70 24.38
CA ILE A 206 2.68 13.35 23.09
C ILE A 206 1.28 13.94 23.08
N LYS A 207 1.18 15.26 22.94
CA LYS A 207 -0.10 15.99 22.95
C LYS A 207 -0.50 16.58 21.61
N THR A 208 0.41 16.61 20.65
CA THR A 208 0.18 17.17 19.30
C THR A 208 0.94 16.36 18.27
N PRO A 209 0.43 16.21 17.02
CA PRO A 209 1.18 15.61 15.93
C PRO A 209 2.45 16.41 15.62
N THR A 210 3.39 15.77 14.93
CA THR A 210 4.55 16.48 14.37
C THR A 210 4.08 17.39 13.24
N PRO A 211 4.29 18.72 13.32
CA PRO A 211 3.77 19.65 12.32
C PRO A 211 4.56 19.57 11.03
N LEU A 212 3.87 19.65 9.88
CA LEU A 212 4.46 19.79 8.55
C LEU A 212 4.48 21.24 8.05
N THR A 213 4.05 22.20 8.86
CA THR A 213 3.85 23.62 8.50
C THR A 213 5.07 24.33 7.92
N TYR A 214 6.28 23.82 8.19
CA TYR A 214 7.52 24.40 7.65
C TYR A 214 7.83 23.98 6.20
N ILE A 215 7.13 22.94 5.70
CA ILE A 215 7.27 22.44 4.34
C ILE A 215 5.99 22.61 3.53
N GLU A 216 4.93 23.14 4.13
CA GLU A 216 3.64 23.43 3.47
C GLU A 216 3.64 24.77 2.74
N LYS A 217 2.74 24.90 1.79
CA LYS A 217 2.43 26.16 1.12
C LYS A 217 1.95 27.21 2.12
N ILE A 218 2.39 28.46 1.95
CA ILE A 218 1.96 29.59 2.77
C ILE A 218 0.51 29.95 2.48
N ASP A 219 0.05 29.77 1.24
CA ASP A 219 -1.27 30.16 0.78
C ASP A 219 -2.06 28.92 0.33
N GLN A 220 -2.90 28.39 1.22
CA GLN A 220 -3.77 27.24 0.93
C GLN A 220 -5.12 27.78 0.44
N SER A 221 -5.37 27.68 -0.87
CA SER A 221 -6.68 28.00 -1.43
C SER A 221 -7.68 26.88 -1.15
N PRO A 222 -8.76 27.11 -0.39
CA PRO A 222 -9.71 26.05 -0.02
C PRO A 222 -10.61 25.57 -1.17
N THR A 223 -10.47 26.14 -2.38
CA THR A 223 -11.35 25.89 -3.51
C THR A 223 -10.84 24.85 -4.52
N GLN A 224 -9.63 24.31 -4.35
CA GLN A 224 -9.09 23.31 -5.26
C GLN A 224 -9.50 21.88 -4.83
N GLU A 225 -9.91 21.05 -5.80
CA GLU A 225 -10.09 19.61 -5.59
C GLU A 225 -8.80 18.96 -5.07
N GLN A 226 -8.93 18.02 -4.16
CA GLN A 226 -7.79 17.27 -3.62
C GLN A 226 -7.12 16.47 -4.73
N ARG A 227 -5.88 16.78 -5.00
CA ARG A 227 -5.07 16.13 -6.01
C ARG A 227 -3.78 15.61 -5.39
N TYR A 228 -3.52 14.33 -5.60
CA TYR A 228 -2.24 13.72 -5.24
C TYR A 228 -1.33 13.70 -6.45
N ASP A 229 -0.13 14.25 -6.25
CA ASP A 229 0.96 14.19 -7.22
C ASP A 229 2.09 13.31 -6.65
N GLU A 230 2.98 12.83 -7.50
CA GLU A 230 4.11 11.97 -7.13
C GLU A 230 5.41 12.54 -7.71
N GLU A 231 6.42 12.68 -6.85
CA GLU A 231 7.80 12.93 -7.25
C GLU A 231 8.68 11.80 -6.75
N LYS A 232 9.71 11.45 -7.53
CA LYS A 232 10.56 10.30 -7.21
C LYS A 232 11.99 10.48 -7.67
N ILE A 233 12.89 9.84 -6.93
CA ILE A 233 14.29 9.64 -7.30
C ILE A 233 14.58 8.14 -7.41
N LYS A 234 15.64 7.84 -8.13
CA LYS A 234 16.10 6.47 -8.36
C LYS A 234 17.58 6.41 -8.00
N LEU A 235 17.93 5.52 -7.08
CA LEU A 235 19.33 5.27 -6.76
C LEU A 235 19.96 4.34 -7.82
N SER A 236 21.27 4.51 -8.02
CA SER A 236 22.04 3.58 -8.84
C SER A 236 22.02 2.15 -8.26
N SER A 237 22.25 1.14 -9.10
CA SER A 237 22.39 -0.24 -8.62
C SER A 237 23.55 -0.40 -7.64
N GLU A 238 24.65 0.37 -7.80
CA GLU A 238 25.80 0.36 -6.90
C GLU A 238 25.46 0.92 -5.53
N ASP A 239 24.81 2.11 -5.47
CA ASP A 239 24.37 2.72 -4.21
C ASP A 239 23.32 1.85 -3.51
N THR A 240 22.37 1.29 -4.28
CA THR A 240 21.36 0.37 -3.75
C THR A 240 22.00 -0.83 -3.07
N GLN A 241 22.97 -1.50 -3.73
CA GLN A 241 23.68 -2.65 -3.15
C GLN A 241 24.50 -2.24 -1.93
N THR A 242 25.11 -1.06 -1.94
CA THR A 242 25.91 -0.54 -0.82
C THR A 242 25.02 -0.31 0.40
N ILE A 243 23.86 0.33 0.24
CA ILE A 243 22.90 0.57 1.33
C ILE A 243 22.35 -0.74 1.87
N GLN A 244 22.01 -1.70 0.99
CA GLN A 244 21.55 -3.03 1.40
C GLN A 244 22.64 -3.77 2.20
N SER A 245 23.89 -3.70 1.75
CA SER A 245 25.04 -4.31 2.43
C SER A 245 25.28 -3.66 3.80
N LEU A 246 25.22 -2.33 3.88
CA LEU A 246 25.31 -1.58 5.13
C LEU A 246 24.21 -1.99 6.11
N ALA A 247 22.98 -2.12 5.64
CA ALA A 247 21.86 -2.58 6.44
C ALA A 247 22.15 -3.98 7.04
N ILE A 248 22.54 -4.94 6.20
CA ILE A 248 22.83 -6.33 6.62
C ILE A 248 23.99 -6.37 7.63
N GLN A 249 25.12 -5.67 7.34
CA GLN A 249 26.29 -5.64 8.20
C GLN A 249 25.99 -5.08 9.58
N ASN A 250 25.08 -4.11 9.67
CA ASN A 250 24.71 -3.48 10.94
C ASN A 250 23.43 -4.08 11.55
N ARG A 251 22.92 -5.19 10.99
CA ARG A 251 21.68 -5.89 11.42
C ARG A 251 20.47 -4.95 11.41
N LEU A 252 20.41 -4.06 10.44
CA LEU A 252 19.30 -3.16 10.19
C LEU A 252 18.47 -3.66 9.01
N THR A 253 17.19 -3.21 8.94
CA THR A 253 16.37 -3.37 7.74
C THR A 253 16.38 -2.08 6.92
N LEU A 254 16.11 -2.16 5.62
CA LEU A 254 15.88 -0.96 4.80
C LEU A 254 14.76 -0.09 5.38
N ALA A 255 13.69 -0.73 5.86
CA ALA A 255 12.60 -0.02 6.54
C ALA A 255 13.11 0.82 7.71
N THR A 256 14.03 0.29 8.53
CA THR A 256 14.63 1.03 9.64
C THR A 256 15.42 2.25 9.15
N ILE A 257 16.20 2.10 8.09
CA ILE A 257 16.98 3.19 7.52
C ILE A 257 16.06 4.32 7.04
N PHE A 258 15.03 4.01 6.25
CA PHE A 258 14.13 5.04 5.73
C PHE A 258 13.22 5.66 6.81
N ASN A 259 12.75 4.89 7.79
CA ASN A 259 12.08 5.44 8.95
C ASN A 259 13.00 6.38 9.74
N GLY A 260 14.27 6.04 9.88
CA GLY A 260 15.27 6.88 10.56
C GLY A 260 15.57 8.16 9.80
N ILE A 261 15.80 8.09 8.49
CA ILE A 261 16.01 9.26 7.64
C ILE A 261 14.80 10.20 7.72
N TRP A 262 13.58 9.66 7.60
CA TRP A 262 12.37 10.45 7.71
C TRP A 262 12.24 11.11 9.09
N THR A 263 12.56 10.40 10.16
CA THR A 263 12.57 10.95 11.52
C THR A 263 13.55 12.12 11.66
N ILE A 264 14.76 11.99 11.11
CA ILE A 264 15.79 13.05 11.12
C ILE A 264 15.29 14.28 10.36
N LEU A 265 14.75 14.10 9.16
CA LEU A 265 14.22 15.19 8.34
C LEU A 265 13.03 15.89 9.02
N LEU A 266 12.07 15.12 9.55
CA LEU A 266 10.95 15.69 10.31
C LEU A 266 11.45 16.48 11.52
N SER A 267 12.49 16.02 12.22
CA SER A 267 13.08 16.74 13.34
C SER A 267 13.70 18.08 12.90
N ARG A 268 14.42 18.08 11.78
CA ARG A 268 15.05 19.28 11.20
C ARG A 268 13.98 20.29 10.75
N TYR A 269 12.99 19.85 9.98
CA TYR A 269 11.92 20.71 9.46
C TYR A 269 11.00 21.23 10.57
N SER A 270 10.57 20.37 11.50
CA SER A 270 9.67 20.79 12.61
C SER A 270 10.40 21.51 13.76
N ARG A 271 11.74 21.46 13.80
CA ARG A 271 12.58 21.92 14.90
C ARG A 271 12.23 21.28 16.25
N ARG A 272 11.72 20.03 16.21
CA ARG A 272 11.36 19.24 17.40
C ARG A 272 12.30 18.06 17.55
N LYS A 273 12.46 17.60 18.78
CA LYS A 273 13.18 16.35 19.09
C LYS A 273 12.20 15.17 19.22
N ASP A 274 10.99 15.46 19.57
CA ASP A 274 9.91 14.48 19.72
C ASP A 274 9.14 14.38 18.42
N ILE A 275 9.31 13.27 17.71
CA ILE A 275 8.78 13.07 16.37
C ILE A 275 7.78 11.92 16.37
N LEU A 276 6.59 12.20 15.82
CA LEU A 276 5.52 11.24 15.62
C LEU A 276 5.10 11.22 14.15
N TYR A 277 5.13 10.06 13.54
CA TYR A 277 4.67 9.81 12.16
C TYR A 277 4.08 8.41 12.07
N GLY A 278 3.45 8.07 10.95
CA GLY A 278 2.93 6.74 10.68
C GLY A 278 3.93 5.86 9.93
N CYS A 279 3.93 4.57 10.21
CA CYS A 279 4.67 3.57 9.43
C CYS A 279 3.72 2.44 9.05
N THR A 280 3.69 2.05 7.77
CA THR A 280 2.87 0.91 7.36
C THR A 280 3.48 -0.40 7.86
N ALA A 281 2.62 -1.29 8.32
CA ALA A 281 2.93 -2.66 8.66
C ALA A 281 2.07 -3.61 7.79
N ASN A 282 2.63 -4.73 7.37
CA ASN A 282 1.91 -5.65 6.49
C ASN A 282 0.78 -6.41 7.18
N GLY A 283 0.71 -6.33 8.51
CA GLY A 283 -0.38 -6.87 9.33
C GLY A 283 -0.52 -8.39 9.33
N ARG A 284 0.44 -9.12 8.75
CA ARG A 284 0.38 -10.58 8.67
C ARG A 284 1.03 -11.22 9.89
N PRO A 285 0.21 -11.81 10.81
CA PRO A 285 0.72 -12.32 12.06
C PRO A 285 1.60 -13.55 11.84
N VAL A 286 2.72 -13.61 12.56
CA VAL A 286 3.67 -14.74 12.48
C VAL A 286 3.08 -16.03 13.04
N ASP A 287 2.16 -15.93 13.97
CA ASP A 287 1.48 -17.05 14.63
C ASP A 287 0.19 -17.53 13.91
N LEU A 288 -0.21 -16.85 12.83
CA LEU A 288 -1.22 -17.36 11.90
C LEU A 288 -0.53 -18.12 10.77
N ASN A 289 -0.52 -19.43 10.83
CA ASN A 289 0.12 -20.28 9.82
C ASN A 289 -0.30 -19.90 8.40
N SER A 290 0.68 -19.73 7.52
CA SER A 290 0.48 -19.37 6.11
C SER A 290 -0.29 -18.06 5.89
N ALA A 291 -0.18 -17.10 6.81
CA ALA A 291 -0.80 -15.77 6.67
C ALA A 291 -0.38 -15.05 5.38
N GLU A 292 0.84 -15.33 4.91
CA GLU A 292 1.40 -14.81 3.66
C GLU A 292 0.64 -15.25 2.41
N SER A 293 -0.08 -16.40 2.47
CA SER A 293 -0.89 -16.94 1.36
C SER A 293 -2.36 -16.50 1.39
N ILE A 294 -2.79 -15.82 2.44
CA ILE A 294 -4.16 -15.33 2.57
C ILE A 294 -4.29 -13.99 1.84
N ALA A 295 -5.14 -13.96 0.80
CA ALA A 295 -5.52 -12.68 0.19
C ALA A 295 -6.54 -11.95 1.06
N GLY A 296 -6.36 -10.63 1.21
CA GLY A 296 -7.22 -9.76 2.00
C GLY A 296 -6.48 -8.54 2.53
N VAL A 297 -7.16 -7.70 3.29
CA VAL A 297 -6.61 -6.47 3.85
C VAL A 297 -6.10 -6.72 5.26
N PHE A 298 -4.80 -6.77 5.40
CA PHE A 298 -4.09 -6.94 6.66
C PHE A 298 -3.32 -5.67 7.06
N LEU A 299 -2.93 -4.86 6.06
CA LEU A 299 -2.13 -3.66 6.23
C LEU A 299 -2.70 -2.77 7.33
N ASN A 300 -1.84 -2.27 8.21
CA ASN A 300 -2.19 -1.24 9.18
C ASN A 300 -1.12 -0.15 9.16
N THR A 301 -1.48 1.03 9.66
CA THR A 301 -0.54 2.14 9.85
C THR A 301 -0.33 2.34 11.35
N LEU A 302 0.92 2.19 11.79
CA LEU A 302 1.28 2.27 13.20
C LEU A 302 1.91 3.63 13.51
N PRO A 303 1.54 4.28 14.61
CA PRO A 303 2.23 5.48 15.07
C PRO A 303 3.61 5.12 15.58
N ILE A 304 4.62 5.78 15.06
CA ILE A 304 6.01 5.66 15.50
C ILE A 304 6.41 6.97 16.19
N TYR A 305 6.63 6.88 17.49
CA TYR A 305 7.13 7.98 18.29
C TYR A 305 8.59 7.78 18.66
N VAL A 306 9.41 8.75 18.33
CA VAL A 306 10.85 8.71 18.58
C VAL A 306 11.34 10.04 19.10
N ASN A 307 12.17 10.00 20.16
CA ASN A 307 12.95 11.15 20.61
C ASN A 307 14.33 11.09 19.97
N ILE A 308 14.79 12.21 19.39
CA ILE A 308 16.10 12.34 18.75
C ILE A 308 17.06 13.08 19.67
N ASP A 309 18.19 12.43 19.96
CA ASP A 309 19.36 13.08 20.50
C ASP A 309 20.42 13.24 19.41
N ASN A 310 20.61 14.45 18.93
CA ASN A 310 21.52 14.78 17.84
C ASN A 310 23.00 14.41 18.11
N GLN A 311 23.39 14.17 19.36
CA GLN A 311 24.75 13.79 19.75
C GLN A 311 25.01 12.28 19.64
N GLN A 312 23.97 11.47 19.46
CA GLN A 312 24.11 10.02 19.35
C GLN A 312 24.77 9.61 18.01
N PRO A 313 25.58 8.54 18.02
CA PRO A 313 26.04 7.91 16.79
C PRO A 313 24.85 7.37 15.98
N LEU A 314 24.83 7.65 14.68
CA LEU A 314 23.74 7.34 13.79
C LEU A 314 23.33 5.87 13.81
N LEU A 315 24.31 4.95 13.69
CA LEU A 315 24.03 3.50 13.70
C LEU A 315 23.43 3.01 15.02
N SER A 316 23.92 3.51 16.16
CA SER A 316 23.39 3.12 17.47
C SER A 316 21.94 3.58 17.63
N TRP A 317 21.63 4.76 17.12
CA TRP A 317 20.28 5.29 17.13
C TRP A 317 19.35 4.51 16.16
N PHE A 318 19.82 4.10 14.98
CA PHE A 318 19.05 3.24 14.09
C PHE A 318 18.75 1.87 14.72
N GLN A 319 19.69 1.28 15.46
CA GLN A 319 19.46 0.02 16.18
C GLN A 319 18.38 0.20 17.28
N TYR A 320 18.42 1.34 17.98
CA TYR A 320 17.35 1.71 18.92
C TYR A 320 16.00 1.86 18.19
N LEU A 321 15.93 2.62 17.10
CA LEU A 321 14.74 2.78 16.30
C LEU A 321 14.17 1.44 15.81
N GLN A 322 15.06 0.53 15.34
CA GLN A 322 14.64 -0.79 14.91
C GLN A 322 13.95 -1.57 16.04
N THR A 323 14.47 -1.45 17.25
CA THR A 323 13.84 -2.09 18.43
C THR A 323 12.43 -1.55 18.64
N GLN A 324 12.22 -0.23 18.51
CA GLN A 324 10.88 0.38 18.62
C GLN A 324 9.94 -0.10 17.51
N LEU A 325 10.42 -0.17 16.26
CA LEU A 325 9.63 -0.67 15.13
C LEU A 325 9.23 -2.14 15.31
N VAL A 326 10.15 -2.98 15.81
CA VAL A 326 9.88 -4.41 16.08
C VAL A 326 8.87 -4.58 17.22
N GLU A 327 8.99 -3.79 18.29
CA GLU A 327 8.02 -3.84 19.39
C GLU A 327 6.62 -3.38 18.94
N ALA A 328 6.51 -2.31 18.15
CA ALA A 328 5.25 -1.84 17.61
C ALA A 328 4.58 -2.90 16.72
N ARG A 329 5.36 -3.66 15.93
CA ARG A 329 4.86 -4.73 15.07
C ARG A 329 4.21 -5.88 15.82
N ARG A 330 4.56 -6.13 17.07
CA ARG A 330 3.90 -7.16 17.89
C ARG A 330 2.43 -6.87 18.13
N TYR A 331 2.04 -5.60 17.97
CA TYR A 331 0.69 -5.09 18.16
C TYR A 331 0.12 -4.47 16.89
N GLU A 332 0.62 -4.88 15.72
CA GLU A 332 0.23 -4.29 14.43
C GLU A 332 -1.24 -4.55 14.06
N TYR A 333 -1.89 -5.51 14.72
CA TYR A 333 -3.31 -5.78 14.56
C TYR A 333 -4.22 -4.77 15.30
N THR A 334 -3.66 -3.86 16.10
CA THR A 334 -4.43 -2.87 16.86
C THR A 334 -5.03 -1.82 15.93
N PRO A 335 -6.35 -1.56 15.98
CA PRO A 335 -6.97 -0.53 15.16
C PRO A 335 -6.36 0.85 15.47
N LEU A 336 -6.04 1.63 14.43
CA LEU A 336 -5.47 2.98 14.60
C LEU A 336 -6.42 3.91 15.36
N THR A 337 -7.73 3.74 15.22
CA THR A 337 -8.75 4.48 15.97
C THR A 337 -8.69 4.23 17.46
N GLU A 338 -8.39 2.99 17.88
CA GLU A 338 -8.19 2.65 19.30
C GLU A 338 -6.88 3.25 19.82
N ILE A 339 -5.79 3.11 19.06
CA ILE A 339 -4.50 3.70 19.41
C ILE A 339 -4.63 5.22 19.60
N HIS A 340 -5.35 5.89 18.69
CA HIS A 340 -5.62 7.32 18.80
C HIS A 340 -6.43 7.64 20.07
N GLY A 341 -7.45 6.83 20.37
CA GLY A 341 -8.26 6.97 21.59
C GLY A 341 -7.48 6.80 22.88
N TRP A 342 -6.40 6.03 22.87
CA TRP A 342 -5.51 5.81 24.02
C TRP A 342 -4.37 6.81 24.13
N SER A 343 -4.12 7.61 23.09
CA SER A 343 -3.12 8.68 23.09
C SER A 343 -3.60 9.92 23.85
N GLU A 344 -2.67 10.84 24.14
CA GLU A 344 -2.99 12.15 24.72
C GLU A 344 -3.32 13.22 23.65
N ILE A 345 -3.30 12.84 22.34
CA ILE A 345 -3.65 13.72 21.23
C ILE A 345 -5.17 13.82 21.12
N PRO A 346 -5.75 15.05 21.13
CA PRO A 346 -7.19 15.22 20.96
C PRO A 346 -7.71 14.60 19.67
N ARG A 347 -8.86 13.92 19.70
CA ARG A 347 -9.48 13.28 18.51
C ARG A 347 -9.85 14.26 17.38
N SER A 348 -9.89 15.57 17.68
CA SER A 348 -10.08 16.63 16.69
C SER A 348 -8.83 16.94 15.85
N LEU A 349 -7.67 16.40 16.23
CA LEU A 349 -6.42 16.49 15.49
C LEU A 349 -6.07 15.11 14.89
N PRO A 350 -5.40 15.05 13.75
CA PRO A 350 -4.86 13.78 13.25
C PRO A 350 -3.79 13.27 14.22
N LEU A 351 -3.65 11.93 14.32
CA LEU A 351 -2.57 11.35 15.13
C LEU A 351 -1.20 11.69 14.53
N PHE A 352 -1.10 11.65 13.21
CA PHE A 352 0.05 12.07 12.41
C PHE A 352 -0.39 12.46 10.99
N GLU A 353 0.45 13.20 10.26
CA GLU A 353 0.14 13.72 8.93
C GLU A 353 1.09 13.19 7.84
N SER A 354 2.12 12.44 8.22
CA SER A 354 3.00 11.77 7.25
C SER A 354 3.17 10.30 7.58
N ILE A 355 3.39 9.49 6.56
CA ILE A 355 3.64 8.05 6.71
C ILE A 355 4.86 7.60 5.90
N VAL A 356 5.51 6.53 6.37
CA VAL A 356 6.53 5.79 5.63
C VAL A 356 5.92 4.47 5.17
N VAL A 357 5.99 4.21 3.88
CA VAL A 357 5.44 3.03 3.21
C VAL A 357 6.59 2.23 2.59
N MET A 358 6.67 0.95 2.91
CA MET A 358 7.57 0.01 2.22
C MET A 358 6.73 -0.85 1.29
N GLU A 359 6.89 -0.65 -0.02
CA GLU A 359 6.22 -1.47 -1.03
C GLU A 359 7.08 -2.67 -1.40
N ASP A 360 6.48 -3.86 -1.47
CA ASP A 360 7.13 -5.06 -2.00
C ASP A 360 6.62 -5.35 -3.40
N PHE A 361 7.17 -4.66 -4.41
CA PHE A 361 6.62 -4.68 -5.75
C PHE A 361 7.64 -5.12 -6.80
N SER A 362 7.70 -6.42 -7.09
CA SER A 362 8.52 -6.93 -8.20
C SER A 362 7.87 -8.08 -8.97
N VAL A 363 6.77 -7.78 -9.68
CA VAL A 363 6.21 -8.72 -10.68
C VAL A 363 7.23 -9.00 -11.80
N LYS A 364 7.97 -7.98 -12.23
CA LYS A 364 9.02 -8.11 -13.26
C LYS A 364 10.12 -9.08 -12.84
N ARG A 365 10.64 -8.94 -11.62
CA ARG A 365 11.65 -9.85 -11.04
C ARG A 365 11.10 -11.28 -10.91
N PHE A 366 9.87 -11.40 -10.39
CA PHE A 366 9.21 -12.68 -10.27
C PHE A 366 9.05 -13.41 -11.61
N ALA A 367 8.64 -12.69 -12.68
CA ALA A 367 8.50 -13.25 -14.02
C ALA A 367 9.85 -13.66 -14.62
N LYS A 368 10.89 -12.81 -14.43
CA LYS A 368 12.26 -13.08 -14.90
C LYS A 368 12.85 -14.32 -14.23
N ASP A 369 12.75 -14.41 -12.90
CA ASP A 369 13.34 -15.52 -12.12
C ASP A 369 12.72 -16.89 -12.44
N ARG A 370 11.50 -16.92 -12.97
CA ARG A 370 10.77 -18.15 -13.32
C ARG A 370 10.72 -18.46 -14.83
N GLY A 371 11.37 -17.65 -15.66
CA GLY A 371 11.39 -17.85 -17.12
C GLY A 371 9.99 -17.74 -17.75
N ILE A 372 9.14 -16.87 -17.21
CA ILE A 372 7.77 -16.63 -17.68
C ILE A 372 7.82 -15.81 -18.98
N ASN A 373 7.03 -16.24 -20.00
CA ASN A 373 7.01 -15.58 -21.30
C ASN A 373 6.13 -14.33 -21.34
N LEU A 374 5.15 -14.22 -20.41
CA LEU A 374 4.30 -13.04 -20.32
C LEU A 374 5.13 -11.83 -19.86
N LYS A 375 5.39 -10.92 -20.81
CA LYS A 375 6.16 -9.69 -20.55
C LYS A 375 5.23 -8.61 -20.00
N ILE A 376 4.90 -8.72 -18.72
CA ILE A 376 4.09 -7.75 -17.97
C ILE A 376 5.01 -6.83 -17.17
N GLU A 377 4.77 -5.54 -17.25
CA GLU A 377 5.56 -4.50 -16.59
C GLU A 377 4.61 -3.51 -15.92
N TYR A 378 4.89 -3.20 -14.64
CA TYR A 378 4.21 -2.11 -13.93
C TYR A 378 4.48 -0.78 -14.65
N HIS A 379 3.43 0.00 -14.86
CA HIS A 379 3.52 1.31 -15.47
C HIS A 379 3.23 2.42 -14.46
N LYS A 380 2.05 2.41 -13.83
CA LYS A 380 1.62 3.44 -12.89
C LYS A 380 0.51 2.94 -11.97
N THR A 381 0.48 3.47 -10.74
CA THR A 381 -0.66 3.34 -9.83
C THR A 381 -1.30 4.71 -9.60
N TYR A 382 -2.62 4.73 -9.62
CA TYR A 382 -3.43 5.87 -9.20
C TYR A 382 -4.16 5.48 -7.91
N TYR A 383 -3.93 6.23 -6.85
CA TYR A 383 -4.64 6.07 -5.59
C TYR A 383 -4.71 7.41 -4.86
N LYS A 384 -5.65 7.52 -3.92
CA LYS A 384 -5.79 8.67 -3.06
C LYS A 384 -5.57 8.24 -1.61
N SER A 385 -4.56 8.83 -0.98
CA SER A 385 -4.23 8.55 0.42
C SER A 385 -5.00 9.46 1.37
N ASN A 386 -5.27 9.00 2.59
CA ASN A 386 -5.80 9.84 3.67
C ASN A 386 -4.72 10.69 4.34
N TYR A 387 -3.45 10.43 4.02
CA TYR A 387 -2.33 11.15 4.60
C TYR A 387 -1.77 12.14 3.59
N PRO A 388 -1.60 13.41 3.96
CA PRO A 388 -1.19 14.45 3.02
C PRO A 388 0.23 14.28 2.49
N LEU A 389 1.08 13.48 3.16
CA LEU A 389 2.47 13.25 2.76
C LEU A 389 2.88 11.79 3.01
N ASN A 390 3.22 11.06 1.95
CA ASN A 390 3.58 9.64 2.01
C ASN A 390 4.96 9.45 1.41
N LEU A 391 5.93 9.04 2.22
CA LEU A 391 7.24 8.57 1.75
C LEU A 391 7.13 7.09 1.39
N VAL A 392 7.27 6.78 0.10
CA VAL A 392 7.10 5.43 -0.44
C VAL A 392 8.44 4.92 -0.94
N ILE A 393 8.84 3.74 -0.48
CA ILE A 393 10.08 3.09 -0.86
C ILE A 393 9.76 1.82 -1.63
N TYR A 394 10.32 1.68 -2.82
CA TYR A 394 10.22 0.51 -3.69
C TYR A 394 11.57 -0.21 -3.74
N PRO A 395 11.77 -1.28 -2.94
CA PRO A 395 13.01 -2.05 -2.95
C PRO A 395 13.09 -2.95 -4.20
N ASP A 396 13.98 -2.59 -5.12
CA ASP A 396 14.29 -3.39 -6.31
C ASP A 396 15.82 -3.43 -6.53
N GLU A 397 16.29 -3.93 -7.69
CA GLU A 397 17.72 -3.88 -8.11
C GLU A 397 18.25 -2.43 -8.11
N GLU A 398 17.39 -1.49 -8.45
CA GLU A 398 17.55 -0.05 -8.30
C GLU A 398 16.44 0.47 -7.39
N LEU A 399 16.80 1.01 -6.26
CA LEU A 399 15.87 1.46 -5.24
C LEU A 399 15.19 2.76 -5.68
N PHE A 400 13.84 2.79 -5.70
CA PHE A 400 13.08 4.01 -5.94
C PHE A 400 12.56 4.55 -4.62
N ILE A 401 12.66 5.86 -4.48
CA ILE A 401 12.16 6.62 -3.34
C ILE A 401 11.20 7.67 -3.89
N ALA A 402 9.97 7.67 -3.44
CA ALA A 402 8.93 8.56 -3.93
C ALA A 402 8.22 9.27 -2.79
N PHE A 403 7.71 10.48 -3.05
CA PHE A 403 6.67 11.09 -2.27
C PHE A 403 5.38 11.13 -3.07
N SER A 404 4.31 10.56 -2.50
CA SER A 404 2.94 10.86 -2.90
C SER A 404 2.39 11.91 -1.94
N TYR A 405 1.90 13.03 -2.44
CA TYR A 405 1.57 14.19 -1.62
C TYR A 405 0.33 14.96 -2.12
N ASP A 406 -0.38 15.59 -1.20
CA ASP A 406 -1.48 16.49 -1.52
C ASP A 406 -0.92 17.81 -2.09
N SER A 407 -1.05 17.99 -3.41
CA SER A 407 -0.51 19.16 -4.12
C SER A 407 -1.19 20.49 -3.76
N ARG A 408 -2.27 20.47 -2.97
CA ARG A 408 -2.82 21.69 -2.36
C ARG A 408 -1.98 22.16 -1.17
N ARG A 409 -1.36 21.21 -0.42
CA ARG A 409 -0.58 21.52 0.80
C ARG A 409 0.90 21.69 0.50
N PHE A 410 1.43 21.02 -0.52
CA PHE A 410 2.87 21.01 -0.79
C PHE A 410 3.19 21.47 -2.20
N GLU A 411 4.28 22.25 -2.35
CA GLU A 411 4.84 22.61 -3.63
C GLU A 411 5.73 21.49 -4.17
N THR A 412 5.67 21.19 -5.47
CA THR A 412 6.55 20.21 -6.11
C THR A 412 8.02 20.48 -5.84
N ALA A 413 8.44 21.75 -5.89
CA ALA A 413 9.83 22.13 -5.61
C ALA A 413 10.27 21.79 -4.19
N THR A 414 9.38 21.90 -3.19
CA THR A 414 9.66 21.50 -1.80
C THR A 414 9.83 19.98 -1.70
N ILE A 415 8.98 19.22 -2.36
CA ILE A 415 9.06 17.74 -2.36
C ILE A 415 10.35 17.27 -3.04
N VAL A 416 10.74 17.88 -4.17
CA VAL A 416 12.02 17.60 -4.85
C VAL A 416 13.19 17.88 -3.91
N ALA A 417 13.21 19.02 -3.22
CA ALA A 417 14.27 19.33 -2.25
C ALA A 417 14.34 18.32 -1.09
N ILE A 418 13.19 17.81 -0.61
CA ILE A 418 13.17 16.76 0.43
C ILE A 418 13.76 15.45 -0.10
N LEU A 419 13.48 15.09 -1.36
CA LEU A 419 14.08 13.91 -2.00
C LEU A 419 15.60 14.06 -2.15
N GLU A 420 16.10 15.26 -2.52
CA GLU A 420 17.52 15.59 -2.57
C GLU A 420 18.17 15.48 -1.18
N ASP A 421 17.51 15.94 -0.12
CA ASP A 421 17.99 15.79 1.26
C ASP A 421 18.09 14.31 1.67
N ILE A 422 17.13 13.46 1.26
CA ILE A 422 17.20 12.00 1.46
C ILE A 422 18.44 11.41 0.77
N GLU A 423 18.67 11.80 -0.50
CA GLU A 423 19.81 11.33 -1.28
C GLU A 423 21.15 11.74 -0.64
N ILE A 424 21.25 12.98 -0.17
CA ILE A 424 22.42 13.49 0.54
C ILE A 424 22.70 12.67 1.80
N ILE A 425 21.69 12.39 2.62
CA ILE A 425 21.85 11.58 3.85
C ILE A 425 22.29 10.16 3.49
N LEU A 426 21.72 9.55 2.47
CA LEU A 426 22.11 8.21 2.00
C LEU A 426 23.57 8.20 1.52
N GLN A 427 24.01 9.19 0.76
CA GLN A 427 25.39 9.32 0.30
C GLN A 427 26.37 9.55 1.47
N GLN A 428 26.00 10.33 2.48
CA GLN A 428 26.78 10.49 3.69
C GLN A 428 26.92 9.15 4.44
N MET A 429 25.85 8.38 4.55
CA MET A 429 25.86 7.06 5.18
C MET A 429 26.75 6.06 4.42
N ILE A 430 26.72 6.08 3.09
CA ILE A 430 27.58 5.25 2.22
C ILE A 430 29.06 5.58 2.46
N ASN A 431 29.40 6.87 2.52
CA ASN A 431 30.76 7.33 2.68
C ASN A 431 31.33 7.12 4.10
N ASN A 432 30.49 7.32 5.12
CA ASN A 432 30.88 7.17 6.52
C ASN A 432 29.65 6.95 7.41
N CYS A 433 29.38 5.70 7.81
CA CYS A 433 28.29 5.39 8.69
C CYS A 433 28.55 5.71 10.19
N ASN A 434 29.77 6.08 10.58
CA ASN A 434 30.15 6.41 11.97
C ASN A 434 30.01 7.91 12.27
N ILE A 435 29.01 8.57 11.70
CA ILE A 435 28.67 9.97 11.95
C ILE A 435 27.67 10.09 13.09
N LYS A 436 27.53 11.29 13.64
CA LYS A 436 26.43 11.62 14.55
C LYS A 436 25.20 12.08 13.76
N ILE A 437 24.05 12.02 14.38
CA ILE A 437 22.78 12.45 13.75
C ILE A 437 22.83 13.93 13.31
N GLN A 438 23.57 14.78 14.03
CA GLN A 438 23.70 16.20 13.68
C GLN A 438 24.59 16.47 12.44
N ASP A 439 25.51 15.57 12.13
CA ASP A 439 26.48 15.73 11.04
C ASP A 439 25.84 15.45 9.69
#